data_a183097e740ab74021c5edd7ae742178
#
_entry.id   a183097e740ab74021c5edd7ae742178
#
_cell.length_a   1.000
_cell.length_b   1.000
_cell.length_c   1.000
_cell.angle_alpha   90.00
_cell.angle_beta   90.00
_cell.angle_gamma   90.00
#
_symmetry.space_group_name_H-M   'P 1'
#
loop_
_entity.id
_entity.type
_entity.pdbx_description
1 polymer ?
#
loop_
_entity_poly.entity_id
_entity_poly.type
_entity_poly.pdbx_seq_one_letter_code
_entity_poly.pdbx_strand_id
1 'polypeptide(L)'
;MNLLLINADQLRHDCVGYRGLRPVETPALDRLAAESQVYTRAFTPLPVCAPARQALLCGRHPDSFGAQWNYDFMPTPTVQPDWCWTKQLRQKGYNTAYLGRFHVSPTLKPADFGYGEWVSWQGHKDLLKEKYPDVQYTGGWMGCESPVDVEDSGTHWMAGQAAAMIEKFAAADKPWHIWVDYEEPHLPCRPSAPFSQMYDPESIEPWEGFGDDFHNKPYCHKQQTLSWETDNLTWEDDFRHMVARYYGVVSQLDQAIGRILDALDRTGQKDNTIVVFTSDHGDMCGSHQMLDKHYVLYDDICRVPLLVRYPGKDHRQCDGFVSNCLDLPYSFIDWLGLERPAVEHGQNLPLEASQDGECRKQIVCTSNGQQFGLYSTRMIRDDRYKYVWNLTDVDELYDLEADPGEKENRIADPEQQTRIAGLRKKLYEELVRHGDRFVGSDWIKRQLLEGKKHLGSSFQ
;
A
#
# COMPACT_ATOMS: atom_id res chain seq x y z
N MET A 1 11.76 24.07 -0.04
CA MET A 1 11.28 23.02 -0.96
C MET A 1 9.95 22.52 -0.43
N ASN A 2 8.98 22.31 -1.28
CA ASN A 2 7.65 21.79 -0.93
C ASN A 2 7.61 20.28 -1.03
N LEU A 3 6.60 19.64 -0.40
CA LEU A 3 6.36 18.22 -0.50
C LEU A 3 4.87 17.96 -0.75
N LEU A 4 4.56 17.35 -1.89
CA LEU A 4 3.25 16.80 -2.23
C LEU A 4 3.33 15.27 -2.14
N LEU A 5 2.59 14.68 -1.21
CA LEU A 5 2.42 13.23 -1.07
C LEU A 5 1.01 12.86 -1.50
N ILE A 6 0.89 12.02 -2.53
CA ILE A 6 -0.37 11.47 -3.03
C ILE A 6 -0.37 9.98 -2.71
N ASN A 7 -1.31 9.54 -1.88
CA ASN A 7 -1.48 8.15 -1.49
C ASN A 7 -2.83 7.64 -2.00
N ALA A 8 -2.82 6.53 -2.73
CA ALA A 8 -4.01 5.77 -3.07
C ALA A 8 -4.26 4.69 -2.01
N ASP A 9 -5.52 4.35 -1.72
CA ASP A 9 -5.86 3.21 -0.88
C ASP A 9 -6.05 1.97 -1.76
N GLN A 10 -5.26 0.93 -1.52
CA GLN A 10 -5.46 -0.40 -2.12
C GLN A 10 -5.14 -0.47 -3.64
N LEU A 11 -4.15 0.29 -4.11
CA LEU A 11 -3.73 0.26 -5.51
C LEU A 11 -2.63 -0.78 -5.75
N ARG A 12 -2.93 -1.76 -6.60
CA ARG A 12 -1.98 -2.78 -7.07
C ARG A 12 -0.82 -2.16 -7.84
N HIS A 13 0.39 -2.69 -7.61
CA HIS A 13 1.61 -2.23 -8.29
C HIS A 13 1.62 -2.44 -9.81
N ASP A 14 0.84 -3.41 -10.30
CA ASP A 14 0.77 -3.81 -11.71
C ASP A 14 -0.35 -3.10 -12.48
N CYS A 15 -1.26 -2.39 -11.79
CA CYS A 15 -2.39 -1.70 -12.39
C CYS A 15 -2.12 -0.19 -12.63
N VAL A 16 -0.94 0.12 -13.16
CA VAL A 16 -0.54 1.49 -13.57
C VAL A 16 0.17 1.44 -14.91
N GLY A 17 -0.17 2.36 -15.84
CA GLY A 17 0.25 2.32 -17.25
C GLY A 17 1.76 2.30 -17.45
N TYR A 18 2.50 3.13 -16.70
CA TYR A 18 3.97 3.22 -16.80
C TYR A 18 4.71 1.91 -16.47
N ARG A 19 4.04 0.93 -15.87
CA ARG A 19 4.57 -0.42 -15.66
C ARG A 19 4.42 -1.32 -16.88
N GLY A 20 3.42 -1.07 -17.73
CA GLY A 20 3.12 -1.89 -18.91
C GLY A 20 2.76 -3.34 -18.59
N LEU A 21 2.31 -3.65 -17.37
CA LEU A 21 2.03 -5.01 -16.92
C LEU A 21 0.56 -5.40 -17.13
N ARG A 22 -0.34 -4.42 -17.14
CA ARG A 22 -1.78 -4.60 -17.35
C ARG A 22 -2.29 -3.52 -18.30
N PRO A 23 -3.41 -3.73 -19.00
CA PRO A 23 -3.94 -2.80 -19.97
C PRO A 23 -4.68 -1.60 -19.32
N VAL A 24 -4.12 -1.04 -18.27
CA VAL A 24 -4.69 0.09 -17.53
C VAL A 24 -4.08 1.38 -18.04
N GLU A 25 -4.91 2.34 -18.39
CA GLU A 25 -4.48 3.64 -18.89
C GLU A 25 -4.35 4.65 -17.75
N THR A 26 -3.13 5.16 -17.54
CA THR A 26 -2.83 6.15 -16.49
C THR A 26 -1.93 7.26 -17.03
N PRO A 27 -2.39 8.06 -18.02
CA PRO A 27 -1.55 9.04 -18.71
C PRO A 27 -0.95 10.12 -17.80
N ALA A 28 -1.59 10.48 -16.70
CA ALA A 28 -1.05 11.46 -15.75
C ALA A 28 0.08 10.86 -14.91
N LEU A 29 -0.08 9.62 -14.43
CA LEU A 29 0.98 8.89 -13.74
C LEU A 29 2.12 8.51 -14.67
N ASP A 30 1.85 8.18 -15.94
CA ASP A 30 2.86 7.91 -16.96
C ASP A 30 3.72 9.16 -17.21
N ARG A 31 3.08 10.35 -17.32
CA ARG A 31 3.78 11.64 -17.40
C ARG A 31 4.62 11.92 -16.14
N LEU A 32 4.07 11.66 -14.96
CA LEU A 32 4.81 11.80 -13.68
C LEU A 32 5.99 10.83 -13.63
N ALA A 33 5.79 9.57 -14.03
CA ALA A 33 6.83 8.55 -14.04
C ALA A 33 8.00 8.93 -14.97
N ALA A 34 7.72 9.53 -16.13
CA ALA A 34 8.75 10.00 -17.07
C ALA A 34 9.66 11.10 -16.51
N GLU A 35 9.27 11.75 -15.40
CA GLU A 35 10.03 12.78 -14.70
C GLU A 35 10.50 12.32 -13.29
N SER A 36 10.35 11.04 -12.95
CA SER A 36 10.52 10.53 -11.58
C SER A 36 11.55 9.42 -11.46
N GLN A 37 11.97 9.17 -10.21
CA GLN A 37 12.53 7.89 -9.81
C GLN A 37 11.37 6.89 -9.71
N VAL A 38 11.42 5.81 -10.49
CA VAL A 38 10.43 4.73 -10.52
C VAL A 38 10.97 3.55 -9.71
N TYR A 39 10.39 3.27 -8.55
CA TYR A 39 10.82 2.12 -7.73
C TYR A 39 9.98 0.90 -8.10
N THR A 40 10.57 -0.04 -8.81
CA THR A 40 9.84 -1.19 -9.36
C THR A 40 9.51 -2.26 -8.33
N ARG A 41 10.20 -2.24 -7.18
CA ARG A 41 10.06 -3.20 -6.08
C ARG A 41 9.82 -2.49 -4.75
N ALA A 42 8.80 -1.64 -4.72
CA ALA A 42 8.33 -1.03 -3.48
C ALA A 42 7.31 -1.93 -2.79
N PHE A 43 7.47 -2.12 -1.49
CA PHE A 43 6.63 -2.97 -0.65
C PHE A 43 6.14 -2.22 0.59
N THR A 44 4.90 -2.48 1.00
CA THR A 44 4.40 -2.03 2.29
C THR A 44 4.87 -2.96 3.41
N PRO A 45 5.20 -2.45 4.60
CA PRO A 45 5.67 -3.31 5.70
C PRO A 45 4.54 -4.18 6.30
N LEU A 46 3.29 -3.73 6.20
CA LEU A 46 2.10 -4.41 6.68
C LEU A 46 0.91 -3.98 5.79
N PRO A 47 0.34 -4.87 4.96
CA PRO A 47 -0.65 -4.52 3.96
C PRO A 47 -2.06 -4.33 4.55
N VAL A 48 -2.20 -3.37 5.45
CA VAL A 48 -3.46 -2.97 6.09
C VAL A 48 -3.46 -1.45 6.27
N CYS A 49 -4.56 -0.78 5.92
CA CYS A 49 -4.64 0.67 5.78
C CYS A 49 -4.08 1.46 6.99
N ALA A 50 -4.67 1.31 8.19
CA ALA A 50 -4.26 2.11 9.35
C ALA A 50 -2.80 1.83 9.78
N PRO A 51 -2.32 0.59 9.90
CA PRO A 51 -0.91 0.31 10.20
C PRO A 51 0.07 0.87 9.17
N ALA A 52 -0.21 0.72 7.85
CA ALA A 52 0.64 1.24 6.79
C ALA A 52 0.74 2.78 6.85
N ARG A 53 -0.39 3.48 7.03
CA ARG A 53 -0.43 4.95 7.16
C ARG A 53 0.26 5.44 8.43
N GLN A 54 0.14 4.71 9.53
CA GLN A 54 0.89 5.01 10.76
C GLN A 54 2.40 4.85 10.54
N ALA A 55 2.84 3.80 9.84
CA ALA A 55 4.24 3.61 9.48
C ALA A 55 4.74 4.77 8.59
N LEU A 56 3.96 5.20 7.60
CA LEU A 56 4.30 6.32 6.72
C LEU A 56 4.42 7.66 7.46
N LEU A 57 3.70 7.83 8.57
CA LEU A 57 3.83 9.02 9.43
C LEU A 57 5.08 9.00 10.31
N CYS A 58 5.55 7.84 10.78
CA CYS A 58 6.60 7.79 11.79
C CYS A 58 7.89 7.07 11.37
N GLY A 59 7.88 6.35 10.24
CA GLY A 59 9.01 5.54 9.79
C GLY A 59 9.29 4.31 10.66
N ARG A 60 8.35 3.91 11.53
CA ARG A 60 8.50 2.73 12.39
C ARG A 60 7.65 1.58 11.90
N HIS A 61 8.20 0.37 11.99
CA HIS A 61 7.44 -0.83 11.66
C HIS A 61 6.25 -0.98 12.63
N PRO A 62 5.01 -1.23 12.14
CA PRO A 62 3.81 -1.24 12.97
C PRO A 62 3.86 -2.25 14.13
N ASP A 63 4.44 -3.43 13.92
CA ASP A 63 4.57 -4.45 14.96
C ASP A 63 5.43 -3.99 16.16
N SER A 64 6.35 -3.03 15.96
CA SER A 64 7.22 -2.51 17.04
C SER A 64 6.44 -1.77 18.13
N PHE A 65 5.30 -1.17 17.76
CA PHE A 65 4.43 -0.48 18.71
C PHE A 65 3.03 -1.11 18.84
N GLY A 66 2.77 -2.21 18.12
CA GLY A 66 1.58 -3.04 18.25
C GLY A 66 0.40 -2.58 17.40
N ALA A 67 0.59 -1.73 16.39
CA ALA A 67 -0.42 -1.37 15.41
C ALA A 67 -0.57 -2.50 14.36
N GLN A 68 -1.36 -3.50 14.68
CA GLN A 68 -1.39 -4.76 13.95
C GLN A 68 -2.53 -4.87 12.94
N TRP A 69 -3.61 -4.08 13.11
CA TRP A 69 -4.83 -4.09 12.29
C TRP A 69 -5.53 -2.74 12.30
N ASN A 70 -6.59 -2.61 11.52
CA ASN A 70 -7.42 -1.41 11.56
C ASN A 70 -8.16 -1.34 12.89
N TYR A 71 -8.04 -0.21 13.56
CA TYR A 71 -8.64 0.02 14.88
C TYR A 71 -10.19 0.04 14.86
N ASP A 72 -10.79 0.16 13.67
CA ASP A 72 -12.25 0.11 13.48
C ASP A 72 -12.81 -1.28 13.76
N PHE A 73 -12.01 -2.34 13.60
CA PHE A 73 -12.41 -3.73 13.85
C PHE A 73 -12.03 -4.21 15.24
N MET A 74 -10.84 -3.85 15.69
CA MET A 74 -10.35 -4.22 17.01
C MET A 74 -9.49 -3.12 17.64
N PRO A 75 -9.59 -2.88 18.95
CA PRO A 75 -8.68 -1.97 19.63
C PRO A 75 -7.23 -2.39 19.42
N THR A 76 -6.41 -1.44 18.97
CA THR A 76 -4.97 -1.63 18.74
C THR A 76 -4.22 -0.36 19.14
N PRO A 77 -2.98 -0.46 19.61
CA PRO A 77 -2.14 0.71 19.78
C PRO A 77 -2.01 1.49 18.48
N THR A 78 -1.89 2.81 18.58
CA THR A 78 -1.71 3.70 17.44
C THR A 78 -0.43 4.52 17.60
N VAL A 79 0.05 5.05 16.48
CA VAL A 79 1.25 5.90 16.44
C VAL A 79 1.08 7.11 17.35
N GLN A 80 2.17 7.49 18.04
CA GLN A 80 2.19 8.69 18.86
C GLN A 80 2.59 9.91 18.01
N PRO A 81 1.91 11.06 18.16
CA PRO A 81 2.20 12.25 17.37
C PRO A 81 3.66 12.71 17.46
N ASP A 82 4.31 12.55 18.61
CA ASP A 82 5.71 12.97 18.81
C ASP A 82 6.73 12.12 18.03
N TRP A 83 6.33 10.99 17.45
CA TRP A 83 7.18 10.19 16.57
C TRP A 83 7.09 10.62 15.10
N CYS A 84 6.16 11.51 14.75
CA CYS A 84 5.82 11.82 13.37
C CYS A 84 6.64 12.99 12.83
N TRP A 85 7.26 12.77 11.67
CA TRP A 85 8.05 13.78 10.95
C TRP A 85 7.24 15.03 10.57
N THR A 86 5.94 14.87 10.32
CA THR A 86 5.03 15.97 9.94
C THR A 86 4.91 17.05 11.02
N LYS A 87 5.02 16.66 12.29
CA LYS A 87 5.00 17.62 13.40
C LYS A 87 6.19 18.58 13.37
N GLN A 88 7.36 18.11 12.94
CA GLN A 88 8.57 18.93 12.79
C GLN A 88 8.42 19.95 11.66
N LEU A 89 7.70 19.64 10.57
CA LEU A 89 7.47 20.59 9.47
C LEU A 89 6.76 21.84 9.96
N ARG A 90 5.70 21.68 10.77
CA ARG A 90 5.00 22.82 11.34
C ARG A 90 5.88 23.66 12.26
N GLN A 91 6.74 23.03 13.05
CA GLN A 91 7.72 23.72 13.88
C GLN A 91 8.74 24.53 13.05
N LYS A 92 9.06 24.04 11.84
CA LYS A 92 9.91 24.74 10.86
C LYS A 92 9.17 25.82 10.04
N GLY A 93 7.90 26.06 10.32
CA GLY A 93 7.13 27.13 9.68
C GLY A 93 6.48 26.74 8.35
N TYR A 94 6.41 25.45 8.01
CA TYR A 94 5.68 25.00 6.84
C TYR A 94 4.18 25.23 6.98
N ASN A 95 3.51 25.56 5.88
CA ASN A 95 2.08 25.37 5.73
C ASN A 95 1.83 23.89 5.50
N THR A 96 0.90 23.29 6.24
CA THR A 96 0.66 21.84 6.20
C THR A 96 -0.82 21.54 6.03
N ALA A 97 -1.18 20.63 5.10
CA ALA A 97 -2.54 20.21 4.88
C ALA A 97 -2.63 18.69 4.73
N TYR A 98 -3.67 18.10 5.31
CA TYR A 98 -4.09 16.73 5.08
C TYR A 98 -5.45 16.73 4.39
N LEU A 99 -5.55 16.06 3.24
CA LEU A 99 -6.77 15.97 2.46
C LEU A 99 -7.16 14.49 2.31
N GLY A 100 -8.37 14.14 2.73
CA GLY A 100 -8.88 12.79 2.59
C GLY A 100 -9.15 12.05 3.90
N ARG A 101 -9.05 10.71 3.84
CA ARG A 101 -9.35 9.79 4.94
C ARG A 101 -8.18 9.71 5.93
N PHE A 102 -8.35 10.31 7.09
CA PHE A 102 -7.37 10.19 8.16
C PHE A 102 -7.57 8.88 8.94
N HIS A 103 -7.08 7.80 8.37
CA HIS A 103 -7.21 6.46 8.96
C HIS A 103 -5.95 6.09 9.76
N VAL A 104 -5.61 6.90 10.77
CA VAL A 104 -4.40 6.79 11.59
C VAL A 104 -4.72 6.54 13.06
N SER A 105 -5.74 7.22 13.58
CA SER A 105 -6.12 7.15 15.00
C SER A 105 -7.63 7.28 15.16
N PRO A 106 -8.24 6.53 16.09
CA PRO A 106 -9.67 6.63 16.38
C PRO A 106 -10.05 7.92 17.13
N THR A 107 -9.09 8.56 17.80
CA THR A 107 -9.34 9.69 18.71
C THR A 107 -8.61 10.96 18.32
N LEU A 108 -7.42 10.86 17.76
CA LEU A 108 -6.60 12.00 17.35
C LEU A 108 -6.90 12.41 15.91
N LYS A 109 -6.73 13.70 15.62
CA LYS A 109 -7.01 14.31 14.33
C LYS A 109 -5.71 14.75 13.63
N PRO A 110 -5.73 15.07 12.33
CA PRO A 110 -4.54 15.56 11.61
C PRO A 110 -3.81 16.70 12.32
N ALA A 111 -4.52 17.59 13.01
CA ALA A 111 -3.94 18.69 13.78
C ALA A 111 -2.97 18.23 14.87
N ASP A 112 -3.24 17.10 15.52
CA ASP A 112 -2.38 16.52 16.56
C ASP A 112 -1.04 16.03 15.98
N PHE A 113 -1.04 15.70 14.68
CA PHE A 113 0.10 15.22 13.92
C PHE A 113 0.81 16.32 13.13
N GLY A 114 0.48 17.60 13.36
CA GLY A 114 1.16 18.74 12.77
C GLY A 114 0.53 19.34 11.52
N TYR A 115 -0.67 18.89 11.12
CA TYR A 115 -1.40 19.50 10.00
C TYR A 115 -2.18 20.72 10.42
N GLY A 116 -1.99 21.83 9.73
CA GLY A 116 -2.71 23.08 9.98
C GLY A 116 -4.11 23.13 9.36
N GLU A 117 -4.26 22.46 8.24
CA GLU A 117 -5.50 22.35 7.49
C GLU A 117 -5.92 20.88 7.35
N TRP A 118 -7.22 20.62 7.36
CA TRP A 118 -7.78 19.30 7.10
C TRP A 118 -9.04 19.40 6.25
N VAL A 119 -9.02 18.73 5.09
CA VAL A 119 -10.18 18.55 4.23
C VAL A 119 -10.59 17.08 4.33
N SER A 120 -11.67 16.81 5.07
CA SER A 120 -12.21 15.45 5.21
C SER A 120 -13.20 15.13 4.10
N TRP A 121 -13.52 13.85 3.92
CA TRP A 121 -14.58 13.39 3.01
C TRP A 121 -15.99 13.88 3.35
N GLN A 122 -16.19 14.56 4.47
CA GLN A 122 -17.53 15.05 4.86
C GLN A 122 -18.11 16.01 3.83
N GLY A 123 -17.30 16.92 3.28
CA GLY A 123 -17.75 17.86 2.26
C GLY A 123 -18.23 17.16 0.98
N HIS A 124 -17.58 16.07 0.56
CA HIS A 124 -18.03 15.25 -0.55
C HIS A 124 -19.35 14.53 -0.23
N LYS A 125 -19.48 13.96 0.97
CA LYS A 125 -20.73 13.31 1.42
C LYS A 125 -21.90 14.30 1.43
N ASP A 126 -21.66 15.53 1.84
CA ASP A 126 -22.68 16.59 1.84
C ASP A 126 -23.09 16.96 0.41
N LEU A 127 -22.13 17.08 -0.51
CA LEU A 127 -22.37 17.30 -1.93
C LEU A 127 -23.22 16.17 -2.54
N LEU A 128 -22.86 14.91 -2.28
CA LEU A 128 -23.63 13.77 -2.79
C LEU A 128 -25.06 13.75 -2.23
N LYS A 129 -25.23 14.05 -0.96
CA LYS A 129 -26.56 14.13 -0.33
C LYS A 129 -27.43 15.23 -0.94
N GLU A 130 -26.83 16.36 -1.34
CA GLU A 130 -27.54 17.48 -1.97
C GLU A 130 -27.89 17.19 -3.43
N LYS A 131 -26.91 16.75 -4.23
CA LYS A 131 -27.09 16.57 -5.68
C LYS A 131 -27.70 15.22 -6.07
N TYR A 132 -27.44 14.17 -5.29
CA TYR A 132 -27.77 12.79 -5.60
C TYR A 132 -28.46 12.07 -4.43
N PRO A 133 -29.56 12.65 -3.86
CA PRO A 133 -30.19 12.13 -2.63
C PRO A 133 -30.75 10.72 -2.77
N ASP A 134 -31.10 10.30 -3.99
CA ASP A 134 -31.74 9.02 -4.27
C ASP A 134 -30.76 7.96 -4.83
N VAL A 135 -29.44 8.26 -4.86
CA VAL A 135 -28.45 7.31 -5.36
C VAL A 135 -28.40 6.06 -4.51
N GLN A 136 -28.60 4.92 -5.16
CA GLN A 136 -28.42 3.60 -4.58
C GLN A 136 -27.39 2.81 -5.38
N TYR A 137 -26.44 2.22 -4.67
CA TYR A 137 -25.41 1.37 -5.27
C TYR A 137 -25.80 -0.09 -5.16
N THR A 138 -25.55 -0.83 -6.24
CA THR A 138 -25.75 -2.28 -6.33
C THR A 138 -24.41 -3.01 -6.37
N GLY A 139 -24.43 -4.34 -6.58
CA GLY A 139 -23.21 -5.12 -6.81
C GLY A 139 -22.38 -5.43 -5.55
N GLY A 140 -22.81 -4.99 -4.36
CA GLY A 140 -22.10 -5.30 -3.11
C GLY A 140 -20.61 -4.92 -3.17
N TRP A 141 -19.75 -5.83 -2.73
CA TRP A 141 -18.29 -5.64 -2.74
C TRP A 141 -17.67 -5.71 -4.15
N MET A 142 -18.35 -6.36 -5.10
CA MET A 142 -17.91 -6.43 -6.50
C MET A 142 -18.06 -5.08 -7.24
N GLY A 143 -18.77 -4.13 -6.63
CA GLY A 143 -18.99 -2.81 -7.20
C GLY A 143 -20.01 -2.75 -8.34
N CYS A 144 -20.21 -1.56 -8.87
CA CYS A 144 -21.10 -1.28 -9.99
C CYS A 144 -20.68 0.03 -10.68
N GLU A 145 -21.27 0.36 -11.81
CA GLU A 145 -21.17 1.71 -12.37
C GLU A 145 -21.74 2.72 -11.37
N SER A 146 -21.04 3.85 -11.19
CA SER A 146 -21.55 4.96 -10.39
C SER A 146 -22.48 5.83 -11.23
N PRO A 147 -23.70 6.14 -10.74
CA PRO A 147 -24.58 7.08 -11.41
C PRO A 147 -24.20 8.55 -11.14
N VAL A 148 -23.16 8.80 -10.37
CA VAL A 148 -22.67 10.16 -10.07
C VAL A 148 -21.79 10.64 -11.23
N ASP A 149 -21.99 11.88 -11.65
CA ASP A 149 -21.13 12.51 -12.64
C ASP A 149 -19.66 12.47 -12.20
N VAL A 150 -18.74 12.25 -13.13
CA VAL A 150 -17.31 12.15 -12.80
C VAL A 150 -16.77 13.39 -12.08
N GLU A 151 -17.28 14.57 -12.42
CA GLU A 151 -16.89 15.82 -11.78
C GLU A 151 -17.32 15.91 -10.29
N ASP A 152 -18.37 15.21 -9.92
CA ASP A 152 -18.87 15.12 -8.55
C ASP A 152 -18.38 13.82 -7.85
N SER A 153 -17.58 12.98 -8.53
CA SER A 153 -16.99 11.78 -7.94
C SER A 153 -15.99 12.12 -6.83
N GLY A 154 -15.76 11.17 -5.93
CA GLY A 154 -14.80 11.36 -4.82
C GLY A 154 -13.41 11.74 -5.30
N THR A 155 -12.89 11.06 -6.33
CA THR A 155 -11.57 11.35 -6.90
C THR A 155 -11.46 12.79 -7.41
N HIS A 156 -12.44 13.26 -8.18
CA HIS A 156 -12.42 14.60 -8.79
C HIS A 156 -12.70 15.71 -7.78
N TRP A 157 -13.63 15.47 -6.87
CA TRP A 157 -13.87 16.40 -5.78
C TRP A 157 -12.59 16.62 -4.94
N MET A 158 -11.91 15.54 -4.57
CA MET A 158 -10.67 15.63 -3.79
C MET A 158 -9.55 16.32 -4.57
N ALA A 159 -9.43 16.05 -5.87
CA ALA A 159 -8.46 16.74 -6.73
C ALA A 159 -8.73 18.26 -6.79
N GLY A 160 -10.00 18.67 -6.85
CA GLY A 160 -10.39 20.09 -6.77
C GLY A 160 -9.97 20.74 -5.45
N GLN A 161 -10.15 20.03 -4.31
CA GLN A 161 -9.70 20.50 -3.01
C GLN A 161 -8.17 20.61 -2.93
N ALA A 162 -7.46 19.62 -3.49
CA ALA A 162 -5.99 19.62 -3.51
C ALA A 162 -5.45 20.76 -4.39
N ALA A 163 -6.01 21.00 -5.57
CA ALA A 163 -5.64 22.11 -6.43
C ALA A 163 -5.84 23.46 -5.75
N ALA A 164 -7.02 23.67 -5.12
CA ALA A 164 -7.30 24.90 -4.36
C ALA A 164 -6.33 25.09 -3.17
N MET A 165 -5.92 24.00 -2.50
CA MET A 165 -4.95 24.06 -1.41
C MET A 165 -3.54 24.42 -1.92
N ILE A 166 -3.13 23.87 -3.07
CA ILE A 166 -1.86 24.25 -3.73
C ILE A 166 -1.88 25.75 -4.08
N GLU A 167 -2.96 26.25 -4.70
CA GLU A 167 -3.10 27.67 -5.04
C GLU A 167 -3.06 28.57 -3.79
N LYS A 168 -3.75 28.18 -2.72
CA LYS A 168 -3.72 28.86 -1.42
C LYS A 168 -2.31 28.94 -0.84
N PHE A 169 -1.56 27.84 -0.87
CA PHE A 169 -0.22 27.77 -0.30
C PHE A 169 0.85 28.41 -1.20
N ALA A 170 0.67 28.35 -2.52
CA ALA A 170 1.54 29.04 -3.48
C ALA A 170 1.49 30.56 -3.34
N ALA A 171 0.35 31.13 -2.93
CA ALA A 171 0.20 32.55 -2.66
C ALA A 171 0.88 33.00 -1.36
N ALA A 172 1.32 32.07 -0.51
CA ALA A 172 2.01 32.38 0.74
C ALA A 172 3.52 32.19 0.54
N ASP A 173 4.34 33.13 1.06
CA ASP A 173 5.81 33.04 1.00
C ASP A 173 6.35 32.09 2.08
N LYS A 174 5.95 30.81 2.00
CA LYS A 174 6.34 29.75 2.93
C LYS A 174 6.41 28.41 2.22
N PRO A 175 7.33 27.53 2.58
CA PRO A 175 7.30 26.16 2.10
C PRO A 175 6.04 25.44 2.64
N TRP A 176 5.62 24.42 1.94
CA TRP A 176 4.41 23.70 2.30
C TRP A 176 4.53 22.18 2.12
N HIS A 177 3.68 21.47 2.84
CA HIS A 177 3.45 20.04 2.71
C HIS A 177 1.95 19.77 2.60
N ILE A 178 1.58 19.02 1.55
CA ILE A 178 0.21 18.53 1.36
C ILE A 178 0.27 17.01 1.24
N TRP A 179 -0.52 16.31 2.04
CA TRP A 179 -0.82 14.88 1.88
C TRP A 179 -2.24 14.75 1.35
N VAL A 180 -2.37 14.21 0.13
CA VAL A 180 -3.66 13.85 -0.47
C VAL A 180 -3.83 12.35 -0.33
N ASP A 181 -4.87 11.93 0.36
CA ASP A 181 -5.13 10.54 0.72
C ASP A 181 -6.49 10.10 0.15
N TYR A 182 -6.42 9.41 -0.97
CA TYR A 182 -7.59 8.90 -1.67
C TYR A 182 -8.14 7.65 -1.00
N GLU A 183 -9.46 7.43 -1.10
CA GLU A 183 -10.09 6.16 -0.76
C GLU A 183 -10.05 5.18 -1.94
N GLU A 184 -9.95 5.69 -3.16
CA GLU A 184 -9.87 4.89 -4.39
C GLU A 184 -8.43 4.38 -4.62
N PRO A 185 -8.30 3.18 -5.24
CA PRO A 185 -9.34 2.29 -5.78
C PRO A 185 -9.88 1.24 -4.77
N HIS A 186 -9.85 1.48 -3.46
CA HIS A 186 -10.40 0.55 -2.45
C HIS A 186 -11.82 0.10 -2.82
N LEU A 187 -12.07 -1.20 -2.71
CA LEU A 187 -13.38 -1.78 -3.00
C LEU A 187 -14.49 -1.19 -2.06
N PRO A 188 -15.75 -1.15 -2.52
CA PRO A 188 -16.25 -1.61 -3.81
C PRO A 188 -15.95 -0.61 -4.95
N CYS A 189 -15.50 -1.14 -6.10
CA CYS A 189 -15.10 -0.31 -7.25
C CYS A 189 -16.33 0.24 -7.98
N ARG A 190 -16.44 1.58 -8.00
CA ARG A 190 -17.61 2.28 -8.56
C ARG A 190 -17.17 3.43 -9.47
N PRO A 191 -16.61 3.13 -10.66
CA PRO A 191 -16.23 4.16 -11.60
C PRO A 191 -17.46 4.87 -12.16
N SER A 192 -17.36 6.18 -12.35
CA SER A 192 -18.33 6.98 -13.10
C SER A 192 -18.10 6.87 -14.61
N ALA A 193 -19.13 7.14 -15.43
CA ALA A 193 -18.91 7.32 -16.86
C ALA A 193 -17.96 8.51 -17.13
N PRO A 194 -17.06 8.44 -18.13
CA PRO A 194 -16.89 7.35 -19.11
C PRO A 194 -16.06 6.16 -18.62
N PHE A 195 -15.41 6.23 -17.44
CA PHE A 195 -14.47 5.24 -16.93
C PHE A 195 -15.12 3.88 -16.65
N SER A 196 -16.42 3.86 -16.29
CA SER A 196 -17.18 2.62 -16.09
C SER A 196 -17.31 1.77 -17.35
N GLN A 197 -17.12 2.37 -18.51
CA GLN A 197 -17.27 1.72 -19.84
C GLN A 197 -15.95 1.64 -20.59
N MET A 198 -14.83 2.01 -19.95
CA MET A 198 -13.54 2.14 -20.63
C MET A 198 -12.89 0.79 -20.95
N TYR A 199 -13.15 -0.22 -20.13
CA TYR A 199 -12.53 -1.54 -20.24
C TYR A 199 -13.57 -2.60 -20.56
N ASP A 200 -13.37 -3.35 -21.65
CA ASP A 200 -14.20 -4.50 -22.01
C ASP A 200 -13.84 -5.71 -21.12
N PRO A 201 -14.74 -6.21 -20.25
CA PRO A 201 -14.46 -7.37 -19.41
C PRO A 201 -14.02 -8.60 -20.19
N GLU A 202 -14.53 -8.80 -21.42
CA GLU A 202 -14.19 -9.95 -22.26
C GLU A 202 -12.71 -9.96 -22.70
N SER A 203 -12.04 -8.80 -22.66
CA SER A 203 -10.63 -8.65 -23.02
C SER A 203 -9.67 -8.83 -21.86
N ILE A 204 -10.16 -9.01 -20.63
CA ILE A 204 -9.33 -9.06 -19.43
C ILE A 204 -8.97 -10.51 -19.11
N GLU A 205 -7.67 -10.81 -19.23
CA GLU A 205 -7.13 -12.13 -18.90
C GLU A 205 -7.07 -12.36 -17.38
N PRO A 206 -7.23 -13.62 -16.92
CA PRO A 206 -7.08 -13.97 -15.51
C PRO A 206 -5.70 -13.57 -14.94
N TRP A 207 -5.69 -13.28 -13.63
CA TRP A 207 -4.44 -13.13 -12.89
C TRP A 207 -3.66 -14.45 -12.87
N GLU A 208 -2.33 -14.38 -12.79
CA GLU A 208 -1.46 -15.56 -12.69
C GLU A 208 -1.83 -16.45 -11.49
N GLY A 209 -2.31 -15.84 -10.40
CA GLY A 209 -2.77 -16.55 -9.19
C GLY A 209 -4.18 -17.12 -9.28
N PHE A 210 -4.97 -16.78 -10.33
CA PHE A 210 -6.34 -17.28 -10.44
C PHE A 210 -6.39 -18.82 -10.62
N GLY A 211 -7.41 -19.46 -10.04
CA GLY A 211 -7.58 -20.91 -10.09
C GLY A 211 -6.59 -21.67 -9.18
N ASP A 212 -6.11 -21.05 -8.10
CA ASP A 212 -5.35 -21.71 -7.05
C ASP A 212 -6.27 -22.68 -6.27
N ASP A 213 -5.86 -23.93 -6.11
CA ASP A 213 -6.59 -24.95 -5.36
C ASP A 213 -6.21 -24.99 -3.87
N PHE A 214 -5.30 -24.12 -3.46
CA PHE A 214 -4.71 -24.03 -2.12
C PHE A 214 -4.06 -25.31 -1.62
N HIS A 215 -3.60 -26.17 -2.53
CA HIS A 215 -2.91 -27.40 -2.15
C HIS A 215 -1.66 -27.10 -1.32
N ASN A 216 -1.53 -27.76 -0.18
CA ASN A 216 -0.41 -27.60 0.75
C ASN A 216 -0.21 -26.13 1.25
N LYS A 217 -1.29 -25.35 1.30
CA LYS A 217 -1.28 -23.98 1.81
C LYS A 217 -1.99 -23.87 3.16
N PRO A 218 -1.72 -22.81 3.95
CA PRO A 218 -2.43 -22.54 5.20
C PRO A 218 -3.95 -22.44 4.98
N TYR A 219 -4.71 -22.90 5.97
CA TYR A 219 -6.18 -22.85 5.89
C TYR A 219 -6.74 -21.43 5.72
N CYS A 220 -6.03 -20.42 6.21
CA CYS A 220 -6.47 -19.03 6.10
C CYS A 220 -6.67 -18.56 4.65
N HIS A 221 -5.97 -19.14 3.66
CA HIS A 221 -6.20 -18.85 2.24
C HIS A 221 -7.61 -19.26 1.82
N LYS A 222 -7.99 -20.51 2.10
CA LYS A 222 -9.35 -20.98 1.84
C LYS A 222 -10.39 -20.25 2.70
N GLN A 223 -10.07 -19.97 3.96
CA GLN A 223 -10.94 -19.21 4.85
C GLN A 223 -11.28 -17.83 4.27
N GLN A 224 -10.33 -17.16 3.63
CA GLN A 224 -10.57 -15.84 3.04
C GLN A 224 -11.59 -15.93 1.90
N THR A 225 -11.50 -16.93 1.00
CA THR A 225 -12.49 -17.11 -0.06
C THR A 225 -13.88 -17.43 0.49
N LEU A 226 -13.95 -18.30 1.50
CA LEU A 226 -15.21 -18.63 2.17
C LEU A 226 -15.81 -17.42 2.89
N SER A 227 -14.98 -16.59 3.54
CA SER A 227 -15.45 -15.41 4.30
C SER A 227 -15.97 -14.30 3.38
N TRP A 228 -15.47 -14.21 2.17
CA TRP A 228 -15.94 -13.29 1.14
C TRP A 228 -17.00 -13.91 0.22
N GLU A 229 -17.36 -15.20 0.42
CA GLU A 229 -18.30 -15.94 -0.43
C GLU A 229 -17.87 -15.95 -1.90
N THR A 230 -16.55 -16.05 -2.15
CA THR A 230 -15.96 -16.01 -3.49
C THR A 230 -15.51 -17.36 -4.01
N ASP A 231 -15.61 -18.41 -3.21
CA ASP A 231 -15.15 -19.76 -3.51
C ASP A 231 -15.91 -20.45 -4.68
N ASN A 232 -17.09 -19.95 -5.02
CA ASN A 232 -17.91 -20.43 -6.14
C ASN A 232 -17.99 -19.42 -7.31
N LEU A 233 -17.29 -18.29 -7.22
CA LEU A 233 -17.27 -17.30 -8.29
C LEU A 233 -16.30 -17.72 -9.40
N THR A 234 -16.64 -17.32 -10.63
CA THR A 234 -15.83 -17.61 -11.81
C THR A 234 -15.14 -16.36 -12.35
N TRP A 235 -14.12 -16.57 -13.19
CA TRP A 235 -13.52 -15.44 -13.87
C TRP A 235 -14.48 -14.79 -14.87
N GLU A 236 -15.13 -15.64 -15.67
CA GLU A 236 -15.98 -15.23 -16.80
C GLU A 236 -17.23 -14.47 -16.36
N ASP A 237 -17.89 -14.92 -15.31
CA ASP A 237 -19.17 -14.33 -14.91
C ASP A 237 -19.03 -13.24 -13.85
N ASP A 238 -17.91 -13.24 -13.08
CA ASP A 238 -17.81 -12.42 -11.88
C ASP A 238 -16.55 -11.52 -11.88
N PHE A 239 -15.35 -12.14 -11.80
CA PHE A 239 -14.12 -11.38 -11.49
C PHE A 239 -13.69 -10.45 -12.62
N ARG A 240 -13.74 -10.84 -13.89
CA ARG A 240 -13.35 -9.96 -15.00
C ARG A 240 -14.18 -8.68 -15.04
N HIS A 241 -15.47 -8.74 -14.68
CA HIS A 241 -16.34 -7.59 -14.57
C HIS A 241 -15.95 -6.66 -13.41
N MET A 242 -15.54 -7.24 -12.29
CA MET A 242 -14.99 -6.47 -11.17
C MET A 242 -13.66 -5.83 -11.51
N VAL A 243 -12.76 -6.58 -12.18
CA VAL A 243 -11.44 -6.06 -12.61
C VAL A 243 -11.59 -4.93 -13.62
N ALA A 244 -12.55 -5.02 -14.56
CA ALA A 244 -12.86 -3.93 -15.48
C ALA A 244 -13.24 -2.64 -14.72
N ARG A 245 -14.08 -2.77 -13.68
CA ARG A 245 -14.45 -1.64 -12.82
C ARG A 245 -13.25 -1.12 -12.01
N TYR A 246 -12.40 -2.02 -11.51
CA TYR A 246 -11.17 -1.63 -10.81
C TYR A 246 -10.26 -0.80 -11.73
N TYR A 247 -10.02 -1.26 -12.96
CA TYR A 247 -9.27 -0.50 -13.97
C TYR A 247 -9.90 0.87 -14.26
N GLY A 248 -11.24 0.90 -14.38
CA GLY A 248 -11.98 2.14 -14.55
C GLY A 248 -11.78 3.13 -13.41
N VAL A 249 -11.83 2.66 -12.15
CA VAL A 249 -11.54 3.51 -10.98
C VAL A 249 -10.10 4.00 -10.97
N VAL A 250 -9.14 3.16 -11.36
CA VAL A 250 -7.72 3.57 -11.44
C VAL A 250 -7.52 4.65 -12.50
N SER A 251 -8.12 4.51 -13.69
CA SER A 251 -8.02 5.55 -14.73
C SER A 251 -8.75 6.84 -14.35
N GLN A 252 -9.87 6.74 -13.62
CA GLN A 252 -10.57 7.89 -13.05
C GLN A 252 -9.72 8.61 -12.00
N LEU A 253 -9.05 7.86 -11.12
CA LEU A 253 -8.11 8.40 -10.14
C LEU A 253 -6.92 9.08 -10.83
N ASP A 254 -6.38 8.48 -11.88
CA ASP A 254 -5.29 9.05 -12.67
C ASP A 254 -5.66 10.40 -13.26
N GLN A 255 -6.85 10.53 -13.85
CA GLN A 255 -7.32 11.81 -14.37
C GLN A 255 -7.41 12.88 -13.28
N ALA A 256 -7.89 12.50 -12.10
CA ALA A 256 -7.97 13.39 -10.94
C ALA A 256 -6.56 13.82 -10.45
N ILE A 257 -5.59 12.90 -10.42
CA ILE A 257 -4.19 13.20 -10.11
C ILE A 257 -3.60 14.18 -11.15
N GLY A 258 -3.94 14.02 -12.41
CA GLY A 258 -3.56 14.94 -13.49
C GLY A 258 -3.91 16.40 -13.15
N ARG A 259 -5.11 16.65 -12.61
CA ARG A 259 -5.55 18.00 -12.20
C ARG A 259 -4.69 18.59 -11.07
N ILE A 260 -4.22 17.74 -10.14
CA ILE A 260 -3.31 18.16 -9.06
C ILE A 260 -1.95 18.55 -9.63
N LEU A 261 -1.41 17.73 -10.54
CA LEU A 261 -0.14 18.03 -11.20
C LEU A 261 -0.20 19.31 -12.05
N ASP A 262 -1.31 19.51 -12.76
CA ASP A 262 -1.56 20.73 -13.54
C ASP A 262 -1.68 21.97 -12.63
N ALA A 263 -2.15 21.84 -11.39
CA ALA A 263 -2.16 22.95 -10.43
C ALA A 263 -0.75 23.36 -10.00
N LEU A 264 0.20 22.39 -9.88
CA LEU A 264 1.62 22.72 -9.65
C LEU A 264 2.22 23.52 -10.82
N ASP A 265 1.90 23.12 -12.06
CA ASP A 265 2.37 23.81 -13.25
C ASP A 265 1.80 25.23 -13.34
N ARG A 266 0.47 25.40 -13.18
CA ARG A 266 -0.20 26.73 -13.22
C ARG A 266 0.28 27.69 -12.14
N THR A 267 0.62 27.19 -10.98
CA THR A 267 1.11 28.03 -9.85
C THR A 267 2.61 28.25 -9.86
N GLY A 268 3.34 27.68 -10.84
CA GLY A 268 4.80 27.75 -10.91
C GLY A 268 5.54 27.04 -9.77
N GLN A 269 4.87 26.09 -9.11
CA GLN A 269 5.44 25.36 -7.98
C GLN A 269 6.17 24.08 -8.37
N LYS A 270 6.08 23.64 -9.63
CA LYS A 270 6.62 22.36 -10.12
C LYS A 270 8.08 22.17 -9.75
N ASP A 271 8.93 23.15 -10.06
CA ASP A 271 10.39 23.05 -9.90
C ASP A 271 10.87 23.22 -8.43
N ASN A 272 9.96 23.51 -7.51
CA ASN A 272 10.26 23.62 -6.08
C ASN A 272 9.47 22.61 -5.24
N THR A 273 8.85 21.59 -5.85
CA THR A 273 8.02 20.63 -5.16
C THR A 273 8.48 19.20 -5.42
N ILE A 274 8.82 18.49 -4.36
CA ILE A 274 8.95 17.02 -4.38
C ILE A 274 7.54 16.44 -4.51
N VAL A 275 7.31 15.59 -5.50
CA VAL A 275 6.03 14.87 -5.67
C VAL A 275 6.28 13.39 -5.44
N VAL A 276 5.52 12.81 -4.52
CA VAL A 276 5.52 11.37 -4.24
C VAL A 276 4.14 10.82 -4.53
N PHE A 277 4.10 9.74 -5.30
CA PHE A 277 2.90 8.94 -5.51
C PHE A 277 3.15 7.51 -5.01
N THR A 278 2.26 6.97 -4.19
CA THR A 278 2.33 5.59 -3.68
C THR A 278 0.94 5.07 -3.31
N SER A 279 0.88 3.82 -2.82
CA SER A 279 -0.28 3.22 -2.17
C SER A 279 0.11 2.67 -0.81
N ASP A 280 -0.84 2.59 0.11
CA ASP A 280 -0.64 1.97 1.44
C ASP A 280 -0.53 0.43 1.35
N HIS A 281 -1.25 -0.21 0.43
CA HIS A 281 -1.16 -1.63 0.06
C HIS A 281 -1.83 -1.87 -1.30
N GLY A 282 -1.72 -3.10 -1.80
CA GLY A 282 -2.44 -3.54 -2.99
C GLY A 282 -3.79 -4.19 -2.69
N ASP A 283 -4.31 -4.96 -3.66
CA ASP A 283 -5.60 -5.65 -3.63
C ASP A 283 -5.48 -7.03 -4.28
N MET A 284 -6.11 -8.05 -3.72
CA MET A 284 -6.22 -9.36 -4.37
C MET A 284 -7.01 -9.26 -5.68
N CYS A 285 -8.05 -8.45 -5.72
CA CYS A 285 -8.83 -8.13 -6.93
C CYS A 285 -9.21 -9.37 -7.78
N GLY A 286 -9.56 -10.49 -7.11
CA GLY A 286 -9.87 -11.77 -7.74
C GLY A 286 -8.67 -12.71 -7.93
N SER A 287 -7.44 -12.27 -7.71
CA SER A 287 -6.28 -13.16 -7.64
C SER A 287 -6.51 -14.20 -6.54
N HIS A 288 -6.16 -15.45 -6.78
CA HIS A 288 -6.48 -16.58 -5.89
C HIS A 288 -7.96 -16.68 -5.50
N GLN A 289 -8.88 -16.16 -6.33
CA GLN A 289 -10.32 -16.05 -6.01
C GLN A 289 -10.60 -15.25 -4.73
N MET A 290 -9.67 -14.37 -4.32
CA MET A 290 -9.78 -13.54 -3.12
C MET A 290 -10.14 -12.10 -3.46
N LEU A 291 -10.82 -11.43 -2.53
CA LEU A 291 -11.03 -9.99 -2.52
C LEU A 291 -10.22 -9.35 -1.39
N ASP A 292 -9.92 -8.04 -1.56
CA ASP A 292 -9.33 -7.23 -0.51
C ASP A 292 -7.89 -7.67 -0.15
N LYS A 293 -7.53 -7.58 1.10
CA LYS A 293 -6.24 -7.95 1.72
C LYS A 293 -6.50 -8.92 2.89
N HIS A 294 -5.74 -8.91 3.92
CA HIS A 294 -5.89 -9.58 5.22
C HIS A 294 -4.86 -10.67 5.50
N TYR A 295 -5.23 -11.94 5.49
CA TYR A 295 -4.41 -13.02 6.05
C TYR A 295 -3.16 -13.39 5.25
N VAL A 296 -3.12 -13.02 3.98
CA VAL A 296 -2.11 -13.47 3.02
C VAL A 296 -1.03 -12.41 2.81
N LEU A 297 0.12 -12.81 2.25
CA LEU A 297 1.23 -11.90 1.94
C LEU A 297 1.70 -12.06 0.48
N TYR A 298 0.74 -12.21 -0.44
CA TYR A 298 1.01 -12.22 -1.88
C TYR A 298 1.54 -10.87 -2.37
N ASP A 299 2.30 -10.87 -3.45
CA ASP A 299 2.79 -9.63 -4.06
C ASP A 299 1.65 -8.69 -4.46
N ASP A 300 0.49 -9.24 -4.81
CA ASP A 300 -0.72 -8.49 -5.14
C ASP A 300 -1.11 -7.43 -4.11
N ILE A 301 -0.87 -7.73 -2.83
CA ILE A 301 -1.21 -6.81 -1.73
C ILE A 301 0.01 -6.17 -1.07
N CYS A 302 1.16 -6.84 -1.10
CA CYS A 302 2.37 -6.35 -0.44
C CYS A 302 3.15 -5.35 -1.29
N ARG A 303 3.15 -5.52 -2.62
CA ARG A 303 3.87 -4.67 -3.56
C ARG A 303 2.99 -3.52 -4.01
N VAL A 304 3.54 -2.32 -4.02
CA VAL A 304 2.82 -1.07 -4.29
C VAL A 304 3.52 -0.23 -5.36
N PRO A 305 2.83 0.65 -6.07
CA PRO A 305 3.47 1.66 -6.91
C PRO A 305 4.23 2.67 -6.05
N LEU A 306 5.38 3.13 -6.54
CA LEU A 306 6.12 4.22 -5.91
C LEU A 306 6.86 5.04 -6.96
N LEU A 307 6.51 6.32 -7.04
CA LEU A 307 7.15 7.34 -7.86
C LEU A 307 7.63 8.47 -6.95
N VAL A 308 8.83 8.96 -7.21
CA VAL A 308 9.37 10.17 -6.57
C VAL A 308 9.93 11.11 -7.63
N ARG A 309 9.23 12.20 -7.91
CA ARG A 309 9.77 13.32 -8.67
C ARG A 309 10.48 14.28 -7.71
N TYR A 310 11.80 14.31 -7.79
CA TYR A 310 12.63 15.23 -6.99
C TYR A 310 13.18 16.33 -7.91
N PRO A 311 12.97 17.63 -7.61
CA PRO A 311 13.45 18.72 -8.45
C PRO A 311 14.95 18.62 -8.74
N GLY A 312 15.31 18.72 -10.03
CA GLY A 312 16.70 18.65 -10.47
C GLY A 312 17.31 17.23 -10.52
N LYS A 313 16.49 16.19 -10.35
CA LYS A 313 16.90 14.79 -10.58
C LYS A 313 16.24 14.25 -11.85
N ASP A 314 17.02 13.53 -12.65
CA ASP A 314 16.55 12.93 -13.88
C ASP A 314 15.71 11.68 -13.60
N HIS A 315 14.87 11.34 -14.57
CA HIS A 315 14.13 10.08 -14.57
C HIS A 315 15.09 8.87 -14.50
N ARG A 316 14.74 7.91 -13.66
CA ARG A 316 15.40 6.60 -13.65
C ARG A 316 14.52 5.51 -13.02
N GLN A 317 14.83 4.27 -13.38
CA GLN A 317 14.23 3.09 -12.75
C GLN A 317 15.20 2.54 -11.69
N CYS A 318 14.67 2.20 -10.52
CA CYS A 318 15.36 1.54 -9.41
C CYS A 318 14.73 0.17 -9.16
N ASP A 319 15.50 -0.88 -9.37
CA ASP A 319 15.03 -2.28 -9.24
C ASP A 319 15.42 -2.94 -7.89
N GLY A 320 16.00 -2.19 -6.96
CA GLY A 320 16.25 -2.65 -5.60
C GLY A 320 14.98 -2.63 -4.74
N PHE A 321 14.96 -3.44 -3.68
CA PHE A 321 13.84 -3.46 -2.74
C PHE A 321 13.82 -2.21 -1.87
N VAL A 322 12.64 -1.59 -1.77
CA VAL A 322 12.37 -0.47 -0.87
C VAL A 322 11.07 -0.72 -0.09
N SER A 323 11.00 -0.23 1.13
CA SER A 323 9.76 -0.26 1.93
C SER A 323 9.16 1.14 1.90
N ASN A 324 8.06 1.33 1.13
CA ASN A 324 7.51 2.67 0.94
C ASN A 324 7.19 3.38 2.26
N CYS A 325 6.44 2.73 3.15
CA CYS A 325 6.00 3.34 4.41
C CYS A 325 7.10 3.48 5.47
N LEU A 326 8.25 2.79 5.30
CA LEU A 326 9.39 2.95 6.20
C LEU A 326 10.45 3.90 5.62
N ASP A 327 10.73 3.81 4.31
CA ASP A 327 11.84 4.53 3.68
C ASP A 327 11.46 5.97 3.27
N LEU A 328 10.20 6.21 2.89
CA LEU A 328 9.73 7.56 2.58
C LEU A 328 9.89 8.54 3.76
N PRO A 329 9.49 8.18 5.01
CA PRO A 329 9.69 9.07 6.16
C PRO A 329 11.16 9.46 6.37
N TYR A 330 12.10 8.52 6.24
CA TYR A 330 13.54 8.82 6.38
C TYR A 330 14.04 9.71 5.25
N SER A 331 13.56 9.48 4.02
CA SER A 331 13.86 10.33 2.87
C SER A 331 13.30 11.73 3.06
N PHE A 332 12.07 11.88 3.54
CA PHE A 332 11.47 13.19 3.85
C PHE A 332 12.26 13.95 4.93
N ILE A 333 12.69 13.22 5.98
CA ILE A 333 13.52 13.79 7.04
C ILE A 333 14.80 14.39 6.48
N ASP A 334 15.52 13.67 5.63
CA ASP A 334 16.76 14.16 5.02
C ASP A 334 16.51 15.27 3.98
N TRP A 335 15.55 15.07 3.07
CA TRP A 335 15.26 16.03 2.01
C TRP A 335 14.77 17.38 2.52
N LEU A 336 14.07 17.39 3.67
CA LEU A 336 13.53 18.60 4.30
C LEU A 336 14.36 19.08 5.49
N GLY A 337 15.50 18.44 5.76
CA GLY A 337 16.42 18.80 6.83
C GLY A 337 15.81 18.70 8.23
N LEU A 338 15.02 17.65 8.48
CA LEU A 338 14.39 17.37 9.78
C LEU A 338 15.34 16.58 10.69
N GLU A 339 14.99 16.45 11.97
CA GLU A 339 15.76 15.67 12.91
C GLU A 339 15.42 14.18 12.78
N ARG A 340 16.45 13.32 12.69
CA ARG A 340 16.28 11.87 12.64
C ARG A 340 15.76 11.31 13.96
N PRO A 341 14.85 10.34 13.93
CA PRO A 341 14.39 9.66 15.13
C PRO A 341 15.50 8.78 15.71
N ALA A 342 15.44 8.54 17.03
CA ALA A 342 16.40 7.65 17.72
C ALA A 342 16.24 6.16 17.33
N VAL A 343 15.09 5.77 16.79
CA VAL A 343 14.80 4.38 16.33
C VAL A 343 14.61 4.40 14.84
N GLU A 344 15.44 3.67 14.12
CA GLU A 344 15.45 3.63 12.66
C GLU A 344 15.06 2.23 12.17
N HIS A 345 13.92 2.14 11.44
CA HIS A 345 13.48 0.91 10.76
C HIS A 345 13.56 1.04 9.23
N GLY A 346 13.57 2.26 8.72
CA GLY A 346 13.72 2.58 7.31
C GLY A 346 15.14 2.97 6.91
N GLN A 347 15.32 3.30 5.66
CA GLN A 347 16.54 3.87 5.07
C GLN A 347 16.15 4.90 4.02
N ASN A 348 17.10 5.73 3.58
CA ASN A 348 16.81 6.67 2.51
C ASN A 348 16.56 5.97 1.17
N LEU A 349 15.65 6.51 0.40
CA LEU A 349 15.44 6.09 -0.98
C LEU A 349 16.60 6.57 -1.86
N PRO A 350 17.19 5.73 -2.73
CA PRO A 350 18.22 6.15 -3.66
C PRO A 350 17.63 7.06 -4.74
N LEU A 351 18.15 8.27 -4.88
CA LEU A 351 17.80 9.22 -5.95
C LEU A 351 18.77 9.18 -7.12
N GLU A 352 19.91 8.52 -6.99
CA GLU A 352 20.98 8.44 -7.99
C GLU A 352 21.48 6.99 -8.17
N ALA A 353 21.98 6.66 -9.36
CA ALA A 353 22.50 5.32 -9.64
C ALA A 353 23.69 4.93 -8.73
N SER A 354 24.47 5.89 -8.27
CA SER A 354 25.54 5.67 -7.30
C SER A 354 25.08 5.09 -5.96
N GLN A 355 23.79 5.27 -5.63
CA GLN A 355 23.15 4.81 -4.40
C GLN A 355 22.42 3.47 -4.54
N ASP A 356 22.39 2.85 -5.74
CA ASP A 356 21.67 1.58 -5.94
C ASP A 356 22.19 0.43 -5.09
N GLY A 357 23.47 0.46 -4.73
CA GLY A 357 24.07 -0.52 -3.81
C GLY A 357 23.53 -0.44 -2.38
N GLU A 358 22.83 0.64 -2.02
CA GLU A 358 22.22 0.87 -0.72
C GLU A 358 20.82 0.25 -0.61
N CYS A 359 20.21 -0.13 -1.74
CA CYS A 359 18.92 -0.84 -1.73
C CYS A 359 19.01 -2.18 -1.00
N ARG A 360 17.91 -2.56 -0.38
CA ARG A 360 17.80 -3.88 0.23
C ARG A 360 17.88 -4.98 -0.82
N LYS A 361 18.51 -6.09 -0.48
CA LYS A 361 18.49 -7.33 -1.28
C LYS A 361 17.34 -8.25 -0.92
N GLN A 362 16.59 -7.89 0.09
CA GLN A 362 15.45 -8.64 0.58
C GLN A 362 14.45 -7.67 1.26
N ILE A 363 13.19 -8.07 1.30
CA ILE A 363 12.13 -7.28 1.94
C ILE A 363 11.31 -8.15 2.88
N VAL A 364 10.80 -7.56 3.97
CA VAL A 364 9.94 -8.21 4.94
C VAL A 364 8.60 -7.51 4.97
N CYS A 365 7.52 -8.30 4.96
CA CYS A 365 6.17 -7.84 5.25
C CYS A 365 5.54 -8.73 6.33
N THR A 366 4.62 -8.16 7.10
CA THR A 366 3.93 -8.88 8.18
C THR A 366 2.43 -8.72 8.07
N SER A 367 1.67 -9.69 8.60
CA SER A 367 0.24 -9.57 8.79
C SER A 367 -0.18 -10.25 10.09
N ASN A 368 -1.24 -9.77 10.71
CA ASN A 368 -1.76 -10.31 11.96
C ASN A 368 -3.25 -10.68 11.86
N GLY A 369 -3.76 -10.82 10.64
CA GLY A 369 -5.18 -11.01 10.37
C GLY A 369 -5.97 -9.72 10.51
N GLN A 370 -7.27 -9.80 10.49
CA GLN A 370 -8.17 -8.67 10.72
C GLN A 370 -9.62 -9.15 10.97
N GLN A 371 -10.56 -8.66 10.17
CA GLN A 371 -12.02 -8.75 10.40
C GLN A 371 -12.58 -10.18 10.48
N PHE A 372 -11.94 -11.17 9.88
CA PHE A 372 -12.40 -12.57 9.94
C PHE A 372 -11.66 -13.40 10.98
N GLY A 373 -10.76 -12.79 11.76
CA GLY A 373 -10.02 -13.42 12.85
C GLY A 373 -8.55 -13.02 12.91
N LEU A 374 -7.87 -13.54 13.91
CA LEU A 374 -6.44 -13.30 14.14
C LEU A 374 -5.62 -14.40 13.49
N TYR A 375 -4.64 -14.01 12.69
CA TYR A 375 -3.70 -14.90 12.06
C TYR A 375 -2.37 -14.19 11.83
N SER A 376 -1.32 -14.65 12.50
CA SER A 376 -0.03 -13.98 12.41
C SER A 376 0.88 -14.68 11.41
N THR A 377 1.34 -13.93 10.44
CA THR A 377 2.25 -14.39 9.38
C THR A 377 3.35 -13.36 9.14
N ARG A 378 4.53 -13.85 8.73
CA ARG A 378 5.72 -13.05 8.46
C ARG A 378 6.37 -13.53 7.18
N MET A 379 6.59 -12.65 6.24
CA MET A 379 7.20 -12.96 4.95
C MET A 379 8.57 -12.32 4.83
N ILE A 380 9.50 -13.07 4.23
CA ILE A 380 10.73 -12.52 3.65
C ILE A 380 10.82 -12.94 2.19
N ARG A 381 11.20 -12.00 1.36
CA ARG A 381 11.38 -12.19 -0.07
C ARG A 381 12.74 -11.65 -0.53
N ASP A 382 13.46 -12.39 -1.40
CA ASP A 382 14.56 -11.91 -2.21
C ASP A 382 14.15 -11.80 -3.70
N ASP A 383 15.09 -11.71 -4.62
CA ASP A 383 14.80 -11.54 -6.05
C ASP A 383 13.96 -12.69 -6.63
N ARG A 384 14.16 -13.91 -6.15
CA ARG A 384 13.54 -15.11 -6.70
C ARG A 384 12.62 -15.84 -5.73
N TYR A 385 12.98 -15.90 -4.44
CA TYR A 385 12.26 -16.72 -3.48
C TYR A 385 11.51 -15.90 -2.45
N LYS A 386 10.31 -16.35 -2.14
CA LYS A 386 9.48 -15.84 -1.04
C LYS A 386 9.26 -16.96 -0.02
N TYR A 387 9.61 -16.72 1.23
CA TYR A 387 9.30 -17.58 2.35
C TYR A 387 8.30 -16.89 3.27
N VAL A 388 7.23 -17.60 3.63
CA VAL A 388 6.21 -17.11 4.57
C VAL A 388 6.19 -18.02 5.79
N TRP A 389 6.46 -17.45 6.95
CA TRP A 389 6.35 -18.10 8.23
C TRP A 389 4.95 -17.90 8.80
N ASN A 390 4.20 -18.99 8.95
CA ASN A 390 2.87 -19.01 9.55
C ASN A 390 2.97 -19.57 10.97
N LEU A 391 2.62 -18.78 12.00
CA LEU A 391 2.87 -19.16 13.38
C LEU A 391 2.14 -20.44 13.80
N THR A 392 0.98 -20.69 13.26
CA THR A 392 0.07 -21.77 13.70
C THR A 392 -0.30 -22.77 12.59
N ASP A 393 0.24 -22.59 11.38
CA ASP A 393 -0.10 -23.42 10.22
C ASP A 393 1.16 -23.77 9.41
N VAL A 394 1.01 -24.43 8.27
CA VAL A 394 2.10 -24.76 7.36
C VAL A 394 2.80 -23.48 6.84
N ASP A 395 4.14 -23.50 6.80
CA ASP A 395 4.90 -22.42 6.16
C ASP A 395 4.77 -22.49 4.64
N GLU A 396 5.17 -21.41 3.95
CA GLU A 396 5.12 -21.36 2.50
C GLU A 396 6.48 -21.00 1.91
N LEU A 397 6.80 -21.60 0.76
CA LEU A 397 7.95 -21.23 -0.06
C LEU A 397 7.52 -21.17 -1.52
N TYR A 398 7.75 -20.02 -2.17
CA TYR A 398 7.47 -19.82 -3.59
C TYR A 398 8.73 -19.50 -4.37
N ASP A 399 8.85 -20.05 -5.59
CA ASP A 399 9.85 -19.70 -6.60
C ASP A 399 9.21 -18.73 -7.60
N LEU A 400 9.34 -17.44 -7.37
CA LEU A 400 8.64 -16.40 -8.11
C LEU A 400 9.08 -16.23 -9.57
N GLU A 401 10.19 -16.85 -9.95
CA GLU A 401 10.65 -16.92 -11.35
C GLU A 401 9.89 -18.02 -12.12
N ALA A 402 9.67 -19.16 -11.47
CA ALA A 402 8.96 -20.31 -12.06
C ALA A 402 7.44 -20.21 -11.88
N ASP A 403 6.99 -19.59 -10.79
CA ASP A 403 5.60 -19.48 -10.37
C ASP A 403 5.31 -18.03 -9.89
N PRO A 404 5.18 -17.07 -10.80
CA PRO A 404 4.89 -15.68 -10.46
C PRO A 404 3.51 -15.48 -9.82
N GLY A 405 2.60 -16.44 -10.01
CA GLY A 405 1.26 -16.46 -9.40
C GLY A 405 1.22 -17.05 -8.00
N GLU A 406 2.36 -17.49 -7.43
CA GLU A 406 2.47 -18.01 -6.07
C GLU A 406 1.46 -19.16 -5.77
N LYS A 407 1.22 -20.06 -6.71
CA LYS A 407 0.28 -21.17 -6.57
C LYS A 407 0.91 -22.43 -5.97
N GLU A 408 2.19 -22.69 -6.25
CA GLU A 408 2.88 -23.90 -5.83
C GLU A 408 3.68 -23.69 -4.54
N ASN A 409 3.17 -24.16 -3.40
CA ASN A 409 3.92 -24.15 -2.14
C ASN A 409 4.98 -25.25 -2.10
N ARG A 410 6.24 -24.88 -2.21
CA ARG A 410 7.42 -25.75 -2.23
C ARG A 410 8.04 -25.99 -0.84
N ILE A 411 7.35 -25.69 0.24
CA ILE A 411 7.90 -25.81 1.61
C ILE A 411 8.33 -27.24 1.95
N ALA A 412 7.66 -28.25 1.40
CA ALA A 412 7.94 -29.65 1.64
C ALA A 412 9.05 -30.23 0.71
N ASP A 413 9.55 -29.45 -0.24
CA ASP A 413 10.56 -29.88 -1.20
C ASP A 413 11.91 -30.14 -0.46
N PRO A 414 12.47 -31.39 -0.49
CA PRO A 414 13.71 -31.71 0.19
C PRO A 414 14.91 -30.91 -0.33
N GLU A 415 14.90 -30.50 -1.61
CA GLU A 415 16.00 -29.77 -2.23
C GLU A 415 16.05 -28.30 -1.74
N GLN A 416 14.94 -27.78 -1.21
CA GLN A 416 14.83 -26.40 -0.72
C GLN A 416 15.16 -26.21 0.77
N GLN A 417 15.39 -27.28 1.54
CA GLN A 417 15.53 -27.19 3.01
C GLN A 417 16.71 -26.30 3.46
N THR A 418 17.83 -26.33 2.75
CA THR A 418 18.98 -25.43 3.04
C THR A 418 18.62 -23.97 2.81
N ARG A 419 17.88 -23.68 1.73
CA ARG A 419 17.39 -22.33 1.41
C ARG A 419 16.41 -21.84 2.47
N ILE A 420 15.43 -22.68 2.81
CA ILE A 420 14.42 -22.39 3.84
C ILE A 420 15.10 -22.02 5.17
N ALA A 421 16.09 -22.80 5.60
CA ALA A 421 16.84 -22.50 6.83
C ALA A 421 17.56 -21.14 6.75
N GLY A 422 18.15 -20.81 5.59
CA GLY A 422 18.76 -19.50 5.34
C GLY A 422 17.77 -18.35 5.39
N LEU A 423 16.59 -18.50 4.77
CA LEU A 423 15.53 -17.49 4.77
C LEU A 423 14.92 -17.29 6.18
N ARG A 424 14.74 -18.38 6.94
CA ARG A 424 14.28 -18.29 8.34
C ARG A 424 15.23 -17.47 9.21
N LYS A 425 16.55 -17.70 9.05
CA LYS A 425 17.56 -16.94 9.79
C LYS A 425 17.51 -15.46 9.43
N LYS A 426 17.47 -15.13 8.15
CA LYS A 426 17.38 -13.75 7.67
C LYS A 426 16.08 -13.07 8.14
N LEU A 427 14.95 -13.78 8.04
CA LEU A 427 13.67 -13.28 8.55
C LEU A 427 13.76 -12.95 10.04
N TYR A 428 14.33 -13.87 10.84
CA TYR A 428 14.52 -13.62 12.27
C TYR A 428 15.33 -12.35 12.55
N GLU A 429 16.46 -12.18 11.85
CA GLU A 429 17.34 -11.01 11.99
C GLU A 429 16.58 -9.70 11.67
N GLU A 430 15.79 -9.67 10.60
CA GLU A 430 14.98 -8.52 10.22
C GLU A 430 13.84 -8.25 11.22
N LEU A 431 13.16 -9.28 11.72
CA LEU A 431 12.10 -9.11 12.72
C LEU A 431 12.63 -8.54 14.04
N VAL A 432 13.83 -8.97 14.45
CA VAL A 432 14.52 -8.39 15.61
C VAL A 432 14.86 -6.91 15.37
N ARG A 433 15.39 -6.58 14.19
CA ARG A 433 15.73 -5.21 13.80
C ARG A 433 14.50 -4.30 13.80
N HIS A 434 13.36 -4.81 13.33
CA HIS A 434 12.09 -4.08 13.32
C HIS A 434 11.35 -4.04 14.67
N GLY A 435 11.86 -4.73 15.68
CA GLY A 435 11.24 -4.77 17.01
C GLY A 435 9.94 -5.59 17.06
N ASP A 436 9.82 -6.62 16.23
CA ASP A 436 8.68 -7.54 16.28
C ASP A 436 8.63 -8.25 17.63
N ARG A 437 7.50 -8.12 18.33
CA ARG A 437 7.36 -8.62 19.70
C ARG A 437 7.25 -10.14 19.79
N PHE A 438 6.81 -10.82 18.75
CA PHE A 438 6.67 -12.27 18.76
C PHE A 438 8.02 -12.98 18.87
N VAL A 439 9.03 -12.50 18.16
CA VAL A 439 10.37 -13.13 18.16
C VAL A 439 11.16 -12.89 19.47
N GLY A 440 10.63 -12.08 20.38
CA GLY A 440 11.15 -11.94 21.75
C GLY A 440 10.88 -13.15 22.65
N SER A 441 9.97 -14.06 22.27
CA SER A 441 9.71 -15.33 22.97
C SER A 441 10.68 -16.42 22.50
N ASP A 442 11.39 -17.07 23.43
CA ASP A 442 12.29 -18.18 23.10
C ASP A 442 11.59 -19.34 22.40
N TRP A 443 10.33 -19.61 22.70
CA TRP A 443 9.52 -20.62 22.02
C TRP A 443 9.27 -20.26 20.56
N ILE A 444 8.84 -19.06 20.30
CA ILE A 444 8.53 -18.59 18.94
C ILE A 444 9.81 -18.44 18.13
N LYS A 445 10.89 -17.93 18.73
CA LYS A 445 12.23 -17.91 18.12
C LYS A 445 12.69 -19.27 17.65
N ARG A 446 12.59 -20.30 18.50
CA ARG A 446 12.94 -21.67 18.15
C ARG A 446 12.02 -22.24 17.07
N GLN A 447 10.73 -21.96 17.15
CA GLN A 447 9.77 -22.37 16.12
C GLN A 447 10.19 -21.85 14.74
N LEU A 448 10.52 -20.56 14.64
CA LEU A 448 10.98 -19.96 13.38
C LEU A 448 12.32 -20.56 12.91
N LEU A 449 13.35 -20.57 13.77
CA LEU A 449 14.70 -20.98 13.37
C LEU A 449 14.83 -22.47 13.10
N GLU A 450 14.14 -23.32 13.88
CA GLU A 450 14.20 -24.78 13.75
C GLU A 450 13.10 -25.34 12.84
N GLY A 451 12.09 -24.53 12.47
CA GLY A 451 10.95 -24.97 11.67
C GLY A 451 10.03 -25.94 12.37
N LYS A 452 9.99 -25.91 13.71
CA LYS A 452 9.22 -26.87 14.52
C LYS A 452 7.95 -26.21 15.07
N LYS A 453 6.80 -26.64 14.59
CA LYS A 453 5.47 -26.13 14.99
C LYS A 453 4.89 -26.84 16.21
N HIS A 454 5.48 -27.94 16.64
CA HIS A 454 5.00 -28.74 17.79
C HIS A 454 6.18 -29.12 18.69
N LEU A 455 5.89 -29.27 19.95
CA LEU A 455 6.92 -29.54 20.97
C LEU A 455 7.31 -31.03 21.07
N GLY A 456 6.62 -31.92 20.37
CA GLY A 456 6.94 -33.35 20.19
C GLY A 456 7.90 -33.93 21.22
N SER A 457 8.83 -34.71 20.76
CA SER A 457 9.85 -35.42 21.60
C SER A 457 10.91 -34.52 22.25
N SER A 458 10.83 -33.20 22.14
CA SER A 458 11.85 -32.30 22.74
C SER A 458 11.72 -32.08 24.26
N PHE A 459 10.75 -32.73 24.89
CA PHE A 459 10.59 -32.79 26.35
C PHE A 459 10.92 -34.17 26.96
N GLN A 460 11.53 -35.07 26.20
CA GLN A 460 12.03 -36.33 26.74
C GLN A 460 13.49 -36.23 27.18
#